data_17f504ccface2a263277ab86b6a78fd1
#
_entry.id   17f504ccface2a263277ab86b6a78fd1
#
_cell.length_a   1.000
_cell.length_b   1.000
_cell.length_c   1.000
_cell.angle_alpha   90.00
_cell.angle_beta   90.00
_cell.angle_gamma   90.00
#
_symmetry.space_group_name_H-M   'P 1'
#
loop_
_entity.id
_entity.type
_entity.pdbx_description
1 polymer ?
#
loop_
_entity_poly.entity_id
_entity_poly.type
_entity_poly.pdbx_seq_one_letter_code
_entity_poly.pdbx_strand_id
1 'polypeptide(L)'
;MKQITLFTFAFVSAFALFYNTQAQNKTDVSLFMKSDSIQKSEISAESGDLYNTIGHHGPAVENEWLALRIYFSEKAAIDVYSKALPQLELKEKEWYPTADDQKSGWGADYYKVGETVGLGGIRLWDGEKVVKLNPVSNRTARVVKEPASSYMEMLSEDVPYKGRKIDVLVRVTVYSGQRNAKVEAFALTDEPVQFVTGINYHKGQEIYRKDGLIATWGVHPEDVAAEIVELGAAIKYNPADYSLTKDDGTQFVLISKPGRQITTWISSACAREPEINTMKNFISFLEK
;
A
#
# COMPACT_ATOMS: atom_id res chain seq x y z
N MET A 1 -77.04 -25.76 -30.37
CA MET A 1 -75.65 -25.83 -30.78
C MET A 1 -74.92 -24.68 -30.10
N LYS A 2 -74.12 -24.95 -29.03
CA LYS A 2 -73.34 -24.00 -28.34
C LYS A 2 -71.92 -24.17 -28.79
N GLN A 3 -71.33 -23.14 -29.39
CA GLN A 3 -69.90 -23.09 -29.71
C GLN A 3 -69.11 -22.81 -28.43
N ILE A 4 -68.07 -23.63 -28.10
CA ILE A 4 -67.11 -23.48 -27.05
C ILE A 4 -65.85 -22.92 -27.71
N THR A 5 -65.51 -21.68 -27.36
CA THR A 5 -64.28 -21.03 -27.79
C THR A 5 -63.16 -21.40 -26.80
N LEU A 6 -62.18 -22.16 -27.27
CA LEU A 6 -60.95 -22.48 -26.48
C LEU A 6 -59.96 -21.27 -26.53
N PHE A 7 -59.68 -20.67 -25.37
CA PHE A 7 -58.61 -19.74 -25.25
C PHE A 7 -57.30 -20.49 -24.88
N THR A 8 -56.34 -20.48 -25.78
CA THR A 8 -55.00 -21.01 -25.52
C THR A 8 -54.15 -19.91 -24.91
N PHE A 9 -53.79 -20.07 -23.62
CA PHE A 9 -52.81 -19.20 -22.95
C PHE A 9 -51.40 -19.70 -23.29
N ALA A 10 -50.65 -18.91 -24.04
CA ALA A 10 -49.24 -19.16 -24.27
C ALA A 10 -48.44 -18.57 -23.07
N PHE A 11 -47.85 -19.47 -22.27
CA PHE A 11 -46.90 -19.07 -21.22
C PHE A 11 -45.52 -18.78 -21.87
N VAL A 12 -45.14 -17.50 -21.95
CA VAL A 12 -43.78 -17.09 -22.32
C VAL A 12 -42.94 -17.15 -21.06
N SER A 13 -42.15 -18.22 -20.89
CA SER A 13 -41.15 -18.31 -19.83
C SER A 13 -39.96 -17.48 -20.22
N ALA A 14 -39.85 -16.28 -19.63
CA ALA A 14 -38.63 -15.46 -19.70
C ALA A 14 -37.54 -16.11 -18.82
N PHE A 15 -36.61 -16.84 -19.43
CA PHE A 15 -35.38 -17.26 -18.79
C PHE A 15 -34.49 -16.01 -18.61
N ALA A 16 -34.49 -15.43 -17.42
CA ALA A 16 -33.49 -14.46 -17.04
C ALA A 16 -32.15 -15.19 -16.87
N LEU A 17 -31.29 -15.08 -17.86
CA LEU A 17 -29.88 -15.46 -17.74
C LEU A 17 -29.19 -14.47 -16.78
N PHE A 18 -29.06 -14.87 -15.53
CA PHE A 18 -28.18 -14.22 -14.61
C PHE A 18 -26.73 -14.50 -15.05
N TYR A 19 -26.15 -13.59 -15.81
CA TYR A 19 -24.71 -13.56 -15.98
C TYR A 19 -24.10 -13.24 -14.61
N ASN A 20 -23.63 -14.25 -13.91
CA ASN A 20 -22.69 -14.08 -12.81
C ASN A 20 -21.38 -13.59 -13.43
N THR A 21 -21.26 -12.29 -13.66
CA THR A 21 -19.95 -11.67 -13.84
C THR A 21 -19.27 -11.72 -12.49
N GLN A 22 -18.53 -12.80 -12.21
CA GLN A 22 -17.53 -12.74 -11.16
C GLN A 22 -16.62 -11.56 -11.54
N ALA A 23 -16.63 -10.51 -10.72
CA ALA A 23 -15.73 -9.39 -10.90
C ALA A 23 -14.30 -9.95 -10.93
N GLN A 24 -13.63 -9.78 -12.06
CA GLN A 24 -12.27 -10.28 -12.22
C GLN A 24 -11.42 -9.66 -11.12
N ASN A 25 -10.72 -10.48 -10.35
CA ASN A 25 -9.78 -9.97 -9.35
C ASN A 25 -8.66 -9.20 -10.06
N LYS A 26 -8.60 -7.91 -9.81
CA LYS A 26 -7.58 -7.00 -10.34
C LYS A 26 -6.54 -6.66 -9.29
N THR A 27 -6.14 -7.63 -8.48
CA THR A 27 -5.04 -7.51 -7.53
C THR A 27 -4.03 -8.61 -7.76
N ASP A 28 -2.78 -8.39 -7.41
CA ASP A 28 -1.73 -9.41 -7.45
C ASP A 28 -0.69 -9.19 -6.34
N VAL A 29 0.18 -10.19 -6.17
CA VAL A 29 1.24 -10.20 -5.18
C VAL A 29 2.54 -10.67 -5.81
N SER A 30 3.67 -10.25 -5.25
CA SER A 30 4.98 -10.74 -5.67
C SER A 30 5.92 -10.86 -4.48
N LEU A 31 6.57 -12.03 -4.36
CA LEU A 31 7.59 -12.31 -3.35
C LEU A 31 8.52 -13.41 -3.87
N PHE A 32 9.79 -13.11 -4.08
CA PHE A 32 10.78 -14.05 -4.60
C PHE A 32 12.20 -13.66 -4.22
N MET A 33 13.11 -14.62 -4.25
CA MET A 33 14.54 -14.33 -4.15
C MET A 33 15.13 -14.06 -5.54
N LYS A 34 15.96 -13.05 -5.68
CA LYS A 34 16.63 -12.72 -6.97
C LYS A 34 17.47 -13.87 -7.52
N SER A 35 17.90 -14.80 -6.68
CA SER A 35 18.72 -15.95 -7.07
C SER A 35 17.99 -17.00 -7.91
N ASP A 36 16.67 -17.13 -7.73
CA ASP A 36 15.87 -18.16 -8.40
C ASP A 36 14.63 -17.61 -9.11
N SER A 37 14.22 -16.38 -8.80
CA SER A 37 13.00 -15.71 -9.31
C SER A 37 11.72 -16.52 -9.15
N ILE A 38 11.71 -17.52 -8.25
CA ILE A 38 10.55 -18.37 -8.00
C ILE A 38 9.62 -17.64 -7.01
N GLN A 39 8.37 -17.44 -7.40
CA GLN A 39 7.36 -16.83 -6.54
C GLN A 39 7.09 -17.71 -5.31
N LYS A 40 7.12 -17.10 -4.13
CA LYS A 40 6.92 -17.72 -2.82
C LYS A 40 5.77 -17.03 -2.09
N SER A 41 5.12 -17.74 -1.20
CA SER A 41 4.12 -17.15 -0.30
C SER A 41 4.75 -16.57 0.97
N GLU A 42 5.96 -17.03 1.33
CA GLU A 42 6.67 -16.62 2.54
C GLU A 42 8.18 -16.68 2.36
N ILE A 43 8.88 -15.70 2.93
CA ILE A 43 10.35 -15.67 3.05
C ILE A 43 10.69 -15.13 4.44
N SER A 44 11.64 -15.78 5.10
CA SER A 44 12.08 -15.44 6.46
C SER A 44 13.61 -15.33 6.55
N ALA A 45 14.11 -14.46 7.44
CA ALA A 45 15.53 -14.28 7.68
C ALA A 45 15.84 -13.80 9.11
N GLU A 46 16.71 -14.52 9.81
CA GLU A 46 17.21 -14.13 11.13
C GLU A 46 18.04 -12.84 11.10
N SER A 47 18.69 -12.53 9.96
CA SER A 47 19.41 -11.26 9.79
C SER A 47 18.49 -10.04 9.85
N GLY A 48 17.18 -10.22 9.59
CA GLY A 48 16.22 -9.13 9.47
C GLY A 48 16.40 -8.25 8.24
N ASP A 49 17.36 -8.57 7.36
CA ASP A 49 17.68 -7.79 6.16
C ASP A 49 17.97 -8.70 4.95
N LEU A 50 17.12 -8.61 3.95
CA LEU A 50 17.27 -9.22 2.64
C LEU A 50 17.15 -8.20 1.50
N TYR A 51 17.22 -6.90 1.81
CA TYR A 51 16.96 -5.79 0.87
C TYR A 51 17.63 -5.99 -0.50
N ASN A 52 18.89 -6.42 -0.52
CA ASN A 52 19.63 -6.59 -1.75
C ASN A 52 19.41 -7.92 -2.48
N THR A 53 18.85 -8.93 -1.81
CA THR A 53 18.74 -10.31 -2.30
C THR A 53 17.32 -10.76 -2.61
N ILE A 54 16.31 -10.08 -2.03
CA ILE A 54 14.89 -10.31 -2.31
C ILE A 54 14.43 -9.45 -3.50
N GLY A 55 13.49 -9.95 -4.28
CA GLY A 55 12.84 -9.20 -5.35
C GLY A 55 12.11 -7.97 -4.81
N HIS A 56 11.99 -6.90 -5.58
CA HIS A 56 11.34 -5.64 -5.18
C HIS A 56 11.88 -5.03 -3.87
N HIS A 57 13.02 -5.48 -3.34
CA HIS A 57 13.53 -5.16 -2.01
C HIS A 57 12.62 -5.57 -0.85
N GLY A 58 11.61 -6.41 -1.09
CA GLY A 58 10.65 -6.90 -0.10
C GLY A 58 9.38 -7.48 -0.71
N PRO A 59 8.39 -7.89 0.10
CA PRO A 59 7.09 -8.31 -0.39
C PRO A 59 6.41 -7.14 -1.09
N ALA A 60 5.70 -7.44 -2.17
CA ALA A 60 4.96 -6.46 -2.94
C ALA A 60 3.52 -6.90 -3.20
N VAL A 61 2.62 -5.92 -3.27
CA VAL A 61 1.20 -6.11 -3.58
C VAL A 61 0.75 -5.01 -4.54
N GLU A 62 -0.13 -5.35 -5.46
CA GLU A 62 -0.68 -4.38 -6.41
C GLU A 62 -2.18 -4.57 -6.65
N ASN A 63 -2.82 -3.49 -7.05
CA ASN A 63 -4.08 -3.51 -7.79
C ASN A 63 -3.90 -2.76 -9.12
N GLU A 64 -4.98 -2.51 -9.84
CA GLU A 64 -4.92 -1.82 -11.13
C GLU A 64 -4.36 -0.38 -11.07
N TRP A 65 -4.35 0.28 -9.90
CA TRP A 65 -4.02 1.70 -9.75
C TRP A 65 -2.68 1.99 -9.11
N LEU A 66 -2.19 1.11 -8.25
CA LEU A 66 -0.92 1.29 -7.54
C LEU A 66 -0.30 -0.05 -7.16
N ALA A 67 1.00 -0.05 -7.00
CA ALA A 67 1.70 -1.12 -6.32
C ALA A 67 2.46 -0.59 -5.11
N LEU A 68 2.59 -1.42 -4.09
CA LEU A 68 3.22 -1.12 -2.82
C LEU A 68 4.19 -2.23 -2.45
N ARG A 69 5.30 -1.88 -1.81
CA ARG A 69 6.24 -2.83 -1.19
C ARG A 69 6.59 -2.40 0.23
N ILE A 70 6.92 -3.35 1.09
CA ILE A 70 7.55 -3.09 2.39
C ILE A 70 9.01 -3.49 2.28
N TYR A 71 9.94 -2.58 2.54
CA TYR A 71 11.36 -2.90 2.51
C TYR A 71 11.72 -3.97 3.54
N PHE A 72 12.29 -5.08 3.07
CA PHE A 72 12.80 -6.14 3.94
C PHE A 72 14.17 -5.74 4.49
N SER A 73 14.17 -4.74 5.37
CA SER A 73 15.37 -4.17 6.00
C SER A 73 14.99 -3.48 7.31
N GLU A 74 15.99 -2.90 7.99
CA GLU A 74 15.74 -2.09 9.20
C GLU A 74 14.79 -0.91 8.98
N LYS A 75 14.68 -0.42 7.75
CA LYS A 75 13.77 0.68 7.41
C LYS A 75 12.31 0.25 7.53
N ALA A 76 11.98 -0.95 7.07
CA ALA A 76 10.61 -1.47 6.95
C ALA A 76 9.59 -0.41 6.49
N ALA A 77 10.05 0.49 5.61
CA ALA A 77 9.24 1.58 5.06
C ALA A 77 8.34 1.05 3.96
N ILE A 78 7.22 1.73 3.71
CA ILE A 78 6.33 1.44 2.59
C ILE A 78 6.68 2.36 1.43
N ASP A 79 6.90 1.76 0.29
CA ASP A 79 7.25 2.42 -0.96
C ASP A 79 6.16 2.22 -2.02
N VAL A 80 6.13 3.11 -3.01
CA VAL A 80 5.05 3.22 -3.99
C VAL A 80 5.58 3.12 -5.41
N TYR A 81 4.97 2.24 -6.18
CA TYR A 81 5.07 2.21 -7.64
C TYR A 81 3.78 2.81 -8.20
N SER A 82 3.88 3.93 -8.88
CA SER A 82 2.75 4.64 -9.47
C SER A 82 2.51 4.19 -10.90
N LYS A 83 1.24 4.04 -11.28
CA LYS A 83 0.82 3.54 -12.60
C LYS A 83 0.25 4.66 -13.45
N ALA A 84 0.56 4.64 -14.74
CA ALA A 84 -0.03 5.56 -15.72
C ALA A 84 -1.40 5.09 -16.21
N LEU A 85 -1.62 3.78 -16.28
CA LEU A 85 -2.84 3.13 -16.75
C LEU A 85 -3.32 2.08 -15.73
N PRO A 86 -4.64 1.77 -15.68
CA PRO A 86 -5.18 0.78 -14.75
C PRO A 86 -4.87 -0.65 -15.22
N GLN A 87 -3.76 -1.22 -14.77
CA GLN A 87 -3.31 -2.57 -15.12
C GLN A 87 -2.47 -3.21 -14.00
N LEU A 88 -2.25 -4.52 -14.06
CA LEU A 88 -1.29 -5.22 -13.20
C LEU A 88 0.07 -5.23 -13.89
N GLU A 89 1.15 -4.92 -13.16
CA GLU A 89 2.47 -4.66 -13.75
C GLU A 89 3.62 -5.44 -13.10
N LEU A 90 3.52 -5.80 -11.82
CA LEU A 90 4.66 -6.29 -11.04
C LEU A 90 5.29 -7.57 -11.58
N LYS A 91 4.50 -8.48 -12.14
CA LYS A 91 5.01 -9.74 -12.71
C LYS A 91 5.76 -9.54 -14.02
N GLU A 92 5.47 -8.47 -14.74
CA GLU A 92 6.08 -8.21 -16.05
C GLU A 92 7.25 -7.23 -15.97
N LYS A 93 7.18 -6.27 -15.04
CA LYS A 93 8.16 -5.16 -14.93
C LYS A 93 9.06 -5.25 -13.70
N GLU A 94 8.76 -6.14 -12.77
CA GLU A 94 9.59 -6.37 -11.57
C GLU A 94 10.00 -5.09 -10.84
N TRP A 95 9.09 -4.09 -10.75
CA TRP A 95 9.31 -2.75 -10.15
C TRP A 95 10.19 -1.79 -10.96
N TYR A 96 10.93 -2.26 -11.96
CA TYR A 96 11.96 -1.47 -12.65
C TYR A 96 11.74 -1.42 -14.17
N PRO A 97 10.65 -0.76 -14.67
CA PRO A 97 10.41 -0.61 -16.09
C PRO A 97 11.49 0.26 -16.74
N THR A 98 11.82 -0.06 -17.98
CA THR A 98 12.76 0.72 -18.78
C THR A 98 12.16 2.08 -19.19
N ALA A 99 12.99 3.00 -19.72
CA ALA A 99 12.50 4.25 -20.26
C ALA A 99 11.48 4.05 -21.41
N ASP A 100 11.66 3.02 -22.23
CA ASP A 100 10.74 2.71 -23.33
C ASP A 100 9.43 2.11 -22.82
N ASP A 101 9.47 1.31 -21.75
CA ASP A 101 8.28 0.86 -21.04
C ASP A 101 7.47 2.05 -20.51
N GLN A 102 8.12 2.99 -19.81
CA GLN A 102 7.47 4.18 -19.28
C GLN A 102 6.83 5.02 -20.39
N LYS A 103 7.51 5.22 -21.54
CA LYS A 103 6.93 5.89 -22.71
C LYS A 103 5.71 5.15 -23.28
N SER A 104 5.69 3.82 -23.16
CA SER A 104 4.58 2.96 -23.61
C SER A 104 3.40 2.93 -22.65
N GLY A 105 3.45 3.65 -21.53
CA GLY A 105 2.34 3.74 -20.54
C GLY A 105 2.48 2.87 -19.32
N TRP A 106 3.62 2.18 -19.12
CA TRP A 106 3.91 1.52 -17.86
C TRP A 106 4.21 2.54 -16.76
N GLY A 107 3.96 2.15 -15.51
CA GLY A 107 4.28 2.94 -14.33
C GLY A 107 5.77 2.95 -14.02
N ALA A 108 6.14 3.51 -12.88
CA ALA A 108 7.47 3.44 -12.33
C ALA A 108 7.51 3.79 -10.83
N ASP A 109 8.68 3.58 -10.23
CA ASP A 109 9.03 4.06 -8.89
C ASP A 109 9.40 5.54 -8.96
N TYR A 110 8.41 6.42 -8.76
CA TYR A 110 8.61 7.88 -8.68
C TYR A 110 8.71 8.37 -7.23
N TYR A 111 8.56 7.47 -6.24
CA TYR A 111 8.42 7.83 -4.83
C TYR A 111 9.72 7.59 -4.05
N LYS A 112 10.47 8.64 -3.75
CA LYS A 112 11.68 8.52 -2.93
C LYS A 112 11.36 8.44 -1.44
N VAL A 113 11.55 7.28 -0.85
CA VAL A 113 11.34 7.03 0.59
C VAL A 113 12.43 7.68 1.46
N GLY A 114 13.70 7.60 1.08
CA GLY A 114 14.83 8.09 1.88
C GLY A 114 14.95 7.37 3.23
N GLU A 115 15.17 8.12 4.29
CA GLU A 115 15.26 7.62 5.69
C GLU A 115 13.93 7.72 6.45
N THR A 116 12.84 8.05 5.77
CA THR A 116 11.51 8.28 6.34
C THR A 116 10.72 6.97 6.51
N VAL A 117 9.48 7.08 6.94
CA VAL A 117 8.53 5.96 6.96
C VAL A 117 7.99 5.61 5.56
N GLY A 118 8.24 6.47 4.56
CA GLY A 118 7.59 6.35 3.25
C GLY A 118 6.11 6.72 3.33
N LEU A 119 5.25 5.97 2.66
CA LEU A 119 3.81 6.17 2.68
C LEU A 119 3.13 5.15 3.62
N GLY A 120 2.81 5.59 4.83
CA GLY A 120 2.11 4.75 5.81
C GLY A 120 2.98 3.71 6.53
N GLY A 121 4.31 3.73 6.35
CA GLY A 121 5.21 2.79 7.00
C GLY A 121 5.18 2.93 8.53
N ILE A 122 5.50 1.84 9.22
CA ILE A 122 5.29 1.70 10.66
C ILE A 122 6.61 1.79 11.44
N ARG A 123 6.57 2.50 12.55
CA ARG A 123 7.58 2.58 13.61
C ARG A 123 6.88 2.51 14.96
N LEU A 124 7.65 2.57 16.04
CA LEU A 124 7.15 2.71 17.41
C LEU A 124 7.57 4.05 18.00
N TRP A 125 6.87 4.49 19.05
CA TRP A 125 7.20 5.66 19.84
C TRP A 125 7.47 5.25 21.29
N ASP A 126 8.71 5.44 21.78
CA ASP A 126 9.08 5.04 23.14
C ASP A 126 8.75 6.09 24.22
N GLY A 127 8.21 7.23 23.84
CA GLY A 127 7.92 8.38 24.68
C GLY A 127 8.86 9.56 24.41
N GLU A 128 10.02 9.31 23.81
CA GLU A 128 11.03 10.33 23.52
C GLU A 128 11.39 10.40 22.03
N LYS A 129 11.55 9.23 21.39
CA LYS A 129 12.00 9.10 20.00
C LYS A 129 11.25 8.03 19.23
N VAL A 130 11.38 8.12 17.92
CA VAL A 130 10.93 7.09 16.98
C VAL A 130 11.87 5.88 17.04
N VAL A 131 11.31 4.69 17.23
CA VAL A 131 12.02 3.41 17.25
C VAL A 131 11.71 2.64 15.97
N LYS A 132 12.74 2.32 15.17
CA LYS A 132 12.61 1.44 14.02
C LYS A 132 12.20 0.04 14.49
N LEU A 133 11.56 -0.74 13.61
CA LEU A 133 11.27 -2.16 13.87
C LEU A 133 12.54 -3.00 13.68
N ASN A 134 13.58 -2.65 14.47
CA ASN A 134 14.92 -3.21 14.41
C ASN A 134 15.71 -2.90 15.72
N PRO A 135 16.67 -3.75 16.17
CA PRO A 135 16.98 -5.07 15.61
C PRO A 135 15.85 -6.09 15.81
N VAL A 136 15.92 -7.20 15.13
CA VAL A 136 14.98 -8.32 15.22
C VAL A 136 15.75 -9.63 15.43
N SER A 137 15.11 -10.64 16.00
CA SER A 137 15.63 -12.02 15.99
C SER A 137 15.31 -12.73 14.67
N ASN A 138 14.20 -12.32 14.04
CA ASN A 138 13.78 -12.81 12.74
C ASN A 138 12.85 -11.80 12.07
N ARG A 139 12.83 -11.79 10.74
CA ARG A 139 11.86 -11.03 9.95
C ARG A 139 11.24 -11.95 8.91
N THR A 140 9.91 -11.96 8.84
CA THR A 140 9.17 -12.80 7.91
C THR A 140 8.29 -11.93 7.02
N ALA A 141 8.45 -12.07 5.71
CA ALA A 141 7.55 -11.51 4.71
C ALA A 141 6.57 -12.58 4.24
N ARG A 142 5.31 -12.22 4.08
CA ARG A 142 4.26 -13.09 3.53
C ARG A 142 3.41 -12.33 2.53
N VAL A 143 2.91 -13.03 1.51
CA VAL A 143 1.95 -12.48 0.55
C VAL A 143 0.79 -13.44 0.34
N VAL A 144 -0.42 -12.89 0.20
CA VAL A 144 -1.64 -13.67 0.01
C VAL A 144 -2.53 -12.99 -1.04
N LYS A 145 -3.03 -13.77 -1.98
CA LYS A 145 -4.01 -13.36 -2.98
C LYS A 145 -5.37 -13.95 -2.65
N GLU A 146 -6.37 -13.10 -2.54
CA GLU A 146 -7.77 -13.45 -2.27
C GLU A 146 -8.67 -13.10 -3.46
N PRO A 147 -9.95 -13.49 -3.49
CA PRO A 147 -10.83 -13.26 -4.65
C PRO A 147 -11.04 -11.81 -5.06
N ALA A 148 -11.03 -10.86 -4.12
CA ALA A 148 -11.28 -9.43 -4.39
C ALA A 148 -10.24 -8.50 -3.80
N SER A 149 -9.22 -9.05 -3.14
CA SER A 149 -8.13 -8.31 -2.49
C SER A 149 -6.83 -9.10 -2.56
N SER A 150 -5.74 -8.45 -2.23
CA SER A 150 -4.45 -9.10 -1.97
C SER A 150 -3.75 -8.34 -0.86
N TYR A 151 -2.94 -9.02 -0.09
CA TYR A 151 -2.16 -8.36 0.94
C TYR A 151 -0.73 -8.89 1.04
N MET A 152 0.14 -8.04 1.56
CA MET A 152 1.47 -8.37 2.01
C MET A 152 1.59 -8.13 3.50
N GLU A 153 2.42 -8.92 4.16
CA GLU A 153 2.74 -8.82 5.58
C GLU A 153 4.24 -8.78 5.81
N MET A 154 4.63 -8.08 6.88
CA MET A 154 5.98 -8.11 7.43
C MET A 154 5.88 -8.29 8.93
N LEU A 155 6.29 -9.45 9.44
CA LEU A 155 6.47 -9.71 10.86
C LEU A 155 7.90 -9.40 11.27
N SER A 156 8.08 -8.56 12.28
CA SER A 156 9.36 -8.24 12.90
C SER A 156 9.33 -8.78 14.34
N GLU A 157 10.15 -9.79 14.63
CA GLU A 157 10.16 -10.49 15.92
C GLU A 157 11.23 -9.93 16.84
N ASP A 158 10.93 -9.92 18.14
CA ASP A 158 11.84 -9.46 19.19
C ASP A 158 12.30 -7.99 19.07
N VAL A 159 11.47 -7.11 18.54
CA VAL A 159 11.80 -5.67 18.44
C VAL A 159 11.98 -5.06 19.84
N PRO A 160 13.11 -4.43 20.17
CA PRO A 160 13.31 -3.77 21.46
C PRO A 160 12.35 -2.60 21.64
N TYR A 161 11.58 -2.61 22.73
CA TYR A 161 10.67 -1.52 23.06
C TYR A 161 10.51 -1.33 24.56
N LYS A 162 10.96 -0.17 25.11
CA LYS A 162 10.85 0.19 26.53
C LYS A 162 11.33 -0.91 27.49
N GLY A 163 12.52 -1.47 27.20
CA GLY A 163 13.16 -2.48 28.04
C GLY A 163 12.61 -3.91 27.87
N ARG A 164 11.70 -4.14 26.96
CA ARG A 164 11.16 -5.46 26.60
C ARG A 164 11.36 -5.74 25.10
N LYS A 165 11.05 -6.95 24.68
CA LYS A 165 10.98 -7.37 23.27
C LYS A 165 9.52 -7.61 22.89
N ILE A 166 9.13 -7.16 21.72
CA ILE A 166 7.77 -7.33 21.20
C ILE A 166 7.81 -7.72 19.72
N ASP A 167 6.82 -8.43 19.27
CA ASP A 167 6.62 -8.74 17.86
C ASP A 167 5.65 -7.74 17.26
N VAL A 168 5.98 -7.28 16.04
CA VAL A 168 5.16 -6.30 15.31
C VAL A 168 4.87 -6.84 13.92
N LEU A 169 3.58 -7.01 13.62
CA LEU A 169 3.08 -7.37 12.29
C LEU A 169 2.56 -6.12 11.59
N VAL A 170 3.05 -5.88 10.37
CA VAL A 170 2.53 -4.85 9.46
C VAL A 170 1.85 -5.55 8.29
N ARG A 171 0.61 -5.19 7.98
CA ARG A 171 -0.15 -5.70 6.84
C ARG A 171 -0.56 -4.55 5.94
N VAL A 172 -0.39 -4.72 4.63
CA VAL A 172 -0.87 -3.81 3.60
C VAL A 172 -1.80 -4.56 2.66
N THR A 173 -3.04 -4.12 2.57
CA THR A 173 -4.08 -4.74 1.74
C THR A 173 -4.52 -3.81 0.62
N VAL A 174 -4.53 -4.30 -0.60
CA VAL A 174 -5.12 -3.63 -1.76
C VAL A 174 -6.41 -4.35 -2.17
N TYR A 175 -7.33 -3.61 -2.75
CA TYR A 175 -8.65 -4.10 -3.15
C TYR A 175 -8.87 -3.86 -4.64
N SER A 176 -9.49 -4.83 -5.33
CA SER A 176 -9.90 -4.69 -6.72
C SER A 176 -10.91 -3.52 -6.87
N GLY A 177 -10.68 -2.64 -7.81
CA GLY A 177 -11.56 -1.48 -8.07
C GLY A 177 -11.39 -0.31 -7.10
N GLN A 178 -10.44 -0.35 -6.15
CA GLN A 178 -10.21 0.74 -5.20
C GLN A 178 -8.82 1.36 -5.39
N ARG A 179 -8.72 2.67 -5.20
CA ARG A 179 -7.44 3.41 -5.24
C ARG A 179 -6.77 3.54 -3.86
N ASN A 180 -7.44 3.09 -2.82
CA ASN A 180 -6.92 3.13 -1.46
C ASN A 180 -6.37 1.76 -1.07
N ALA A 181 -5.23 1.74 -0.41
CA ALA A 181 -4.72 0.57 0.28
C ALA A 181 -4.86 0.76 1.79
N LYS A 182 -5.17 -0.32 2.49
CA LYS A 182 -5.28 -0.35 3.95
C LYS A 182 -3.95 -0.76 4.56
N VAL A 183 -3.45 0.01 5.50
CA VAL A 183 -2.26 -0.32 6.31
C VAL A 183 -2.70 -0.58 7.72
N GLU A 184 -2.37 -1.75 8.24
CA GLU A 184 -2.63 -2.18 9.60
C GLU A 184 -1.33 -2.56 10.29
N ALA A 185 -1.17 -2.18 11.55
CA ALA A 185 -0.07 -2.66 12.37
C ALA A 185 -0.60 -3.25 13.67
N PHE A 186 -0.02 -4.37 14.08
CA PHE A 186 -0.38 -5.12 15.28
C PHE A 186 0.86 -5.35 16.13
N ALA A 187 0.82 -4.96 17.40
CA ALA A 187 1.79 -5.39 18.38
C ALA A 187 1.29 -6.68 19.04
N LEU A 188 2.02 -7.76 18.87
CA LEU A 188 1.68 -9.08 19.39
C LEU A 188 2.16 -9.18 20.83
N THR A 189 1.53 -8.42 21.71
CA THR A 189 1.86 -8.29 23.13
C THR A 189 0.60 -7.97 23.93
N ASP A 190 0.58 -8.26 25.22
CA ASP A 190 -0.55 -7.97 26.11
C ASP A 190 -0.63 -6.49 26.50
N GLU A 191 0.49 -5.77 26.47
CA GLU A 191 0.53 -4.38 26.85
C GLU A 191 0.44 -3.45 25.63
N PRO A 192 -0.24 -2.28 25.77
CA PRO A 192 -0.36 -1.33 24.69
C PRO A 192 1.00 -0.69 24.35
N VAL A 193 1.18 -0.40 23.06
CA VAL A 193 2.31 0.34 22.51
C VAL A 193 1.83 1.62 21.83
N GLN A 194 2.73 2.53 21.52
CA GLN A 194 2.44 3.66 20.65
C GLN A 194 3.11 3.42 19.31
N PHE A 195 2.31 3.41 18.26
CA PHE A 195 2.79 3.31 16.89
C PHE A 195 3.11 4.69 16.33
N VAL A 196 3.99 4.68 15.35
CA VAL A 196 4.31 5.81 14.49
C VAL A 196 4.03 5.39 13.06
N THR A 197 3.32 6.25 12.34
CA THR A 197 3.14 6.15 10.87
C THR A 197 3.23 7.56 10.28
N GLY A 198 3.07 7.70 8.96
CA GLY A 198 3.13 9.03 8.37
C GLY A 198 3.27 9.03 6.86
N ILE A 199 3.69 10.17 6.35
CA ILE A 199 3.92 10.41 4.93
C ILE A 199 5.12 11.35 4.78
N ASN A 200 6.07 11.00 3.91
CA ASN A 200 7.17 11.90 3.60
C ASN A 200 6.81 12.89 2.50
N TYR A 201 7.57 13.97 2.46
CA TYR A 201 7.46 14.98 1.42
C TYR A 201 8.84 15.55 1.08
N HIS A 202 8.93 16.27 -0.04
CA HIS A 202 10.15 16.89 -0.51
C HIS A 202 9.93 18.38 -0.79
N LYS A 203 11.04 19.14 -0.79
CA LYS A 203 11.00 20.58 -1.05
C LYS A 203 10.34 20.89 -2.40
N GLY A 204 9.38 21.81 -2.39
CA GLY A 204 8.66 22.25 -3.58
C GLY A 204 7.36 21.50 -3.86
N GLN A 205 7.06 20.47 -3.10
CA GLN A 205 5.76 19.80 -3.21
C GLN A 205 4.63 20.63 -2.59
N GLU A 206 3.44 20.53 -3.18
CA GLU A 206 2.21 21.03 -2.57
C GLU A 206 1.80 20.11 -1.41
N ILE A 207 1.33 20.70 -0.31
CA ILE A 207 0.90 19.98 0.89
C ILE A 207 -0.54 20.37 1.20
N TYR A 208 -1.41 19.37 1.34
CA TYR A 208 -2.77 19.51 1.81
C TYR A 208 -2.94 18.83 3.16
N ARG A 209 -3.52 19.55 4.12
CA ARG A 209 -3.81 19.02 5.46
C ARG A 209 -5.23 19.38 5.87
N LYS A 210 -5.97 18.36 6.25
CA LYS A 210 -7.29 18.46 6.86
C LYS A 210 -7.37 17.44 8.00
N ASP A 211 -8.30 17.58 8.90
CA ASP A 211 -8.46 16.62 9.98
C ASP A 211 -8.65 15.19 9.43
N GLY A 212 -7.76 14.28 9.82
CA GLY A 212 -7.75 12.90 9.34
C GLY A 212 -7.19 12.67 7.93
N LEU A 213 -6.64 13.70 7.27
CA LEU A 213 -6.07 13.59 5.93
C LEU A 213 -4.82 14.46 5.77
N ILE A 214 -3.73 13.85 5.30
CA ILE A 214 -2.54 14.56 4.82
C ILE A 214 -2.26 14.07 3.40
N ALA A 215 -2.05 14.99 2.47
CA ALA A 215 -1.68 14.68 1.10
C ALA A 215 -0.55 15.59 0.60
N THR A 216 0.26 15.07 -0.30
CA THR A 216 1.35 15.78 -0.97
C THR A 216 1.19 15.61 -2.48
N TRP A 217 1.70 16.56 -3.26
CA TRP A 217 1.76 16.47 -4.72
C TRP A 217 2.99 17.19 -5.24
N GLY A 218 3.72 16.55 -6.13
CA GLY A 218 4.86 17.14 -6.83
C GLY A 218 5.95 16.12 -7.13
N VAL A 219 7.08 16.60 -7.59
CA VAL A 219 8.24 15.78 -7.95
C VAL A 219 8.97 15.32 -6.71
N HIS A 220 9.33 14.04 -6.65
CA HIS A 220 10.33 13.53 -5.73
C HIS A 220 11.75 13.69 -6.34
N PRO A 221 12.81 13.79 -5.53
CA PRO A 221 14.17 13.75 -6.04
C PRO A 221 14.41 12.47 -6.86
N GLU A 222 15.34 12.55 -7.81
CA GLU A 222 15.73 11.40 -8.62
C GLU A 222 15.98 10.15 -7.77
N ASP A 223 15.44 9.03 -8.22
CA ASP A 223 15.70 7.72 -7.68
C ASP A 223 15.97 6.74 -8.84
N VAL A 224 15.07 5.80 -9.13
CA VAL A 224 15.29 4.77 -10.16
C VAL A 224 14.48 4.97 -11.43
N ALA A 225 13.50 5.86 -11.44
CA ALA A 225 12.70 6.15 -12.61
C ALA A 225 13.49 6.90 -13.67
N ALA A 226 13.31 6.53 -14.95
CA ALA A 226 13.97 7.21 -16.07
C ALA A 226 13.37 8.59 -16.38
N GLU A 227 12.14 8.83 -15.97
CA GLU A 227 11.42 10.10 -16.16
C GLU A 227 11.10 10.74 -14.82
N ILE A 228 11.16 12.08 -14.76
CA ILE A 228 10.72 12.85 -13.60
C ILE A 228 9.24 13.13 -13.75
N VAL A 229 8.43 12.61 -12.84
CA VAL A 229 6.96 12.73 -12.87
C VAL A 229 6.46 13.24 -11.53
N GLU A 230 5.54 14.19 -11.55
CA GLU A 230 4.81 14.58 -10.34
C GLU A 230 3.92 13.45 -9.89
N LEU A 231 3.89 13.22 -8.58
CA LEU A 231 2.99 12.25 -7.97
C LEU A 231 2.32 12.83 -6.73
N GLY A 232 1.13 12.32 -6.45
CA GLY A 232 0.39 12.52 -5.21
C GLY A 232 0.53 11.32 -4.31
N ALA A 233 0.73 11.58 -3.03
CA ALA A 233 0.65 10.59 -1.97
C ALA A 233 -0.27 11.11 -0.86
N ALA A 234 -1.04 10.23 -0.23
CA ALA A 234 -1.95 10.62 0.83
C ALA A 234 -2.09 9.54 1.90
N ILE A 235 -2.27 9.98 3.14
CA ILE A 235 -2.63 9.14 4.28
C ILE A 235 -3.92 9.66 4.92
N LYS A 236 -4.92 8.77 5.05
CA LYS A 236 -6.16 8.98 5.82
C LYS A 236 -6.07 8.20 7.12
N TYR A 237 -6.48 8.82 8.21
CA TYR A 237 -6.47 8.23 9.54
C TYR A 237 -7.63 8.77 10.38
N ASN A 238 -8.05 8.03 11.41
CA ASN A 238 -8.99 8.54 12.38
C ASN A 238 -8.26 9.40 13.42
N PRO A 239 -8.46 10.72 13.50
CA PRO A 239 -7.76 11.59 14.43
C PRO A 239 -7.91 11.19 15.90
N ALA A 240 -9.02 10.52 16.24
CA ALA A 240 -9.26 10.04 17.60
C ALA A 240 -8.26 8.97 18.08
N ASP A 241 -7.60 8.28 17.15
CA ASP A 241 -6.63 7.22 17.46
C ASP A 241 -5.20 7.74 17.65
N TYR A 242 -4.96 9.03 17.37
CA TYR A 242 -3.65 9.65 17.43
C TYR A 242 -3.55 10.70 18.53
N SER A 243 -2.39 10.78 19.17
CA SER A 243 -2.12 11.75 20.25
C SER A 243 -1.38 12.98 19.73
N LEU A 244 -0.63 12.84 18.64
CA LEU A 244 0.24 13.89 18.13
C LEU A 244 0.53 13.72 16.65
N THR A 245 0.60 14.85 15.94
CA THR A 245 1.18 14.95 14.60
C THR A 245 2.41 15.86 14.67
N LYS A 246 3.54 15.41 14.17
CA LYS A 246 4.78 16.17 14.07
C LYS A 246 5.18 16.35 12.62
N ASP A 247 5.82 17.45 12.31
CA ASP A 247 6.53 17.71 11.07
C ASP A 247 8.02 17.79 11.42
N ASP A 248 8.84 16.92 10.85
CA ASP A 248 10.28 16.90 11.08
C ASP A 248 11.10 17.56 9.95
N GLY A 249 10.41 18.18 8.98
CA GLY A 249 11.02 18.83 7.82
C GLY A 249 11.22 17.87 6.62
N THR A 250 10.93 16.58 6.79
CA THR A 250 11.04 15.55 5.74
C THR A 250 9.80 14.69 5.65
N GLN A 251 9.02 14.62 6.71
CA GLN A 251 7.80 13.83 6.81
C GLN A 251 6.83 14.36 7.86
N PHE A 252 5.56 14.11 7.66
CA PHE A 252 4.55 14.23 8.70
C PHE A 252 4.43 12.90 9.44
N VAL A 253 4.69 12.93 10.73
CA VAL A 253 4.68 11.77 11.62
C VAL A 253 3.45 11.81 12.51
N LEU A 254 2.68 10.75 12.49
CA LEU A 254 1.49 10.51 13.31
C LEU A 254 1.87 9.56 14.44
N ILE A 255 1.71 9.98 15.69
CA ILE A 255 1.96 9.15 16.87
C ILE A 255 0.62 8.71 17.44
N SER A 256 0.37 7.41 17.52
CA SER A 256 -0.89 6.87 18.02
C SER A 256 -1.07 7.09 19.53
N LYS A 257 -2.31 7.02 19.98
CA LYS A 257 -2.60 6.71 21.38
C LYS A 257 -2.09 5.29 21.70
N PRO A 258 -1.84 4.98 22.98
CA PRO A 258 -1.49 3.62 23.36
C PRO A 258 -2.55 2.61 22.92
N GLY A 259 -2.15 1.55 22.25
CA GLY A 259 -3.01 0.51 21.72
C GLY A 259 -2.22 -0.68 21.21
N ARG A 260 -2.88 -1.76 20.83
CA ARG A 260 -2.22 -2.95 20.24
C ARG A 260 -2.34 -3.01 18.74
N GLN A 261 -3.11 -2.10 18.13
CA GLN A 261 -3.23 -1.97 16.68
C GLN A 261 -3.51 -0.55 16.26
N ILE A 262 -3.14 -0.23 15.02
CA ILE A 262 -3.59 0.97 14.31
C ILE A 262 -4.02 0.61 12.89
N THR A 263 -4.83 1.45 12.30
CA THR A 263 -5.26 1.35 10.91
C THR A 263 -5.16 2.73 10.24
N THR A 264 -4.58 2.76 9.04
CA THR A 264 -4.61 3.93 8.15
C THR A 264 -4.96 3.49 6.73
N TRP A 265 -5.32 4.45 5.89
CA TRP A 265 -5.54 4.25 4.47
C TRP A 265 -4.58 5.12 3.70
N ILE A 266 -3.94 4.55 2.70
CA ILE A 266 -2.98 5.27 1.85
C ILE A 266 -3.46 5.26 0.40
N SER A 267 -3.12 6.32 -0.33
CA SER A 267 -3.45 6.46 -1.76
C SER A 267 -2.29 7.12 -2.48
N SER A 268 -2.12 6.78 -3.74
CA SER A 268 -1.19 7.46 -4.63
C SER A 268 -1.80 7.60 -6.02
N ALA A 269 -1.36 8.62 -6.74
CA ALA A 269 -1.65 8.86 -8.15
C ALA A 269 -0.48 9.63 -8.77
N CYS A 270 -0.35 9.66 -10.08
CA CYS A 270 0.71 10.42 -10.74
C CYS A 270 0.18 11.26 -11.91
N ALA A 271 0.96 12.28 -12.32
CA ALA A 271 0.60 13.19 -13.38
C ALA A 271 0.40 12.52 -14.76
N ARG A 272 0.78 11.24 -14.90
CA ARG A 272 0.58 10.46 -16.13
C ARG A 272 -0.79 9.77 -16.20
N GLU A 273 -1.56 9.78 -15.09
CA GLU A 273 -2.91 9.22 -15.09
C GLU A 273 -3.89 10.13 -15.86
N PRO A 274 -4.91 9.55 -16.53
CA PRO A 274 -5.85 10.38 -17.31
C PRO A 274 -6.80 11.22 -16.43
N GLU A 275 -7.14 10.78 -15.23
CA GLU A 275 -8.17 11.40 -14.40
C GLU A 275 -7.62 12.12 -13.16
N ILE A 276 -6.69 11.49 -12.45
CA ILE A 276 -6.13 12.03 -11.20
C ILE A 276 -4.67 12.43 -11.46
N ASN A 277 -4.47 13.52 -12.18
CA ASN A 277 -3.18 13.98 -12.69
C ASN A 277 -2.75 15.34 -12.17
N THR A 278 -3.43 15.86 -11.15
CA THR A 278 -3.11 17.13 -10.49
C THR A 278 -3.48 17.05 -9.00
N MET A 279 -2.86 17.91 -8.17
CA MET A 279 -3.24 18.04 -6.75
C MET A 279 -4.75 18.26 -6.57
N LYS A 280 -5.35 19.15 -7.38
CA LYS A 280 -6.79 19.44 -7.31
C LYS A 280 -7.64 18.19 -7.54
N ASN A 281 -7.34 17.40 -8.58
CA ASN A 281 -8.08 16.18 -8.90
C ASN A 281 -7.85 15.11 -7.82
N PHE A 282 -6.63 15.02 -7.29
CA PHE A 282 -6.30 14.10 -6.22
C PHE A 282 -7.06 14.41 -4.93
N ILE A 283 -7.08 15.67 -4.48
CA ILE A 283 -7.88 16.08 -3.32
C ILE A 283 -9.36 15.84 -3.55
N SER A 284 -9.90 16.19 -4.74
CA SER A 284 -11.30 15.91 -5.08
C SER A 284 -11.66 14.43 -5.01
N PHE A 285 -10.74 13.55 -5.32
CA PHE A 285 -10.90 12.10 -5.14
C PHE A 285 -10.85 11.71 -3.65
N LEU A 286 -9.88 12.21 -2.91
CA LEU A 286 -9.67 11.86 -1.50
C LEU A 286 -10.81 12.31 -0.57
N GLU A 287 -11.54 13.37 -0.91
CA GLU A 287 -12.63 13.91 -0.11
C GLU A 287 -14.01 13.28 -0.39
N LYS A 288 -14.11 12.39 -1.37
CA LYS A 288 -15.32 11.58 -1.62
C LYS A 288 -15.38 10.39 -0.64
#